data_6e8559c395ce0e01196ca9738591fb09
#
_entry.id   6e8559c395ce0e01196ca9738591fb09
#
_cell.length_a   1.000
_cell.length_b   1.000
_cell.length_c   1.000
_cell.angle_alpha   90.00
_cell.angle_beta   90.00
_cell.angle_gamma   90.00
#
_symmetry.space_group_name_H-M   'P 1'
#
loop_
_entity.id
_entity.type
_entity.pdbx_description
1 polymer ?
#
loop_
_entity_poly.entity_id
_entity_poly.type
_entity_poly.pdbx_seq_one_letter_code
_entity_poly.pdbx_strand_id
1 'polypeptide(L)'
;MSKEPKIKPIVIVGAGGMGRDTQWLIERINEEEPTYEILGYIDDGIQQGSIIDGYPILGGMKYLEEYDKEQKLAVAFAIGNAKVREKLVLRCLPNPNLWYPNLIDPSVITSQRVHLGQGNII
;
A
#
# COMPACT_ATOMS: atom_id res chain seq x y z
N MET A 1 13.75 3.82 -27.36
CA MET A 1 13.67 4.42 -26.06
C MET A 1 13.40 3.39 -24.98
N SER A 2 14.17 3.44 -23.98
CA SER A 2 14.04 2.46 -22.94
C SER A 2 12.87 2.77 -22.01
N LYS A 3 12.18 1.72 -21.64
CA LYS A 3 11.07 1.81 -20.73
C LYS A 3 11.49 1.20 -19.42
N GLU A 4 12.29 1.92 -18.69
CA GLU A 4 12.67 1.41 -17.39
C GLU A 4 11.44 1.23 -16.51
N PRO A 5 11.37 0.12 -15.79
CA PRO A 5 10.30 -0.05 -14.84
C PRO A 5 10.40 1.07 -13.81
N LYS A 6 9.35 1.82 -13.68
CA LYS A 6 9.34 2.89 -12.69
C LYS A 6 9.09 2.30 -11.33
N ILE A 7 9.84 2.77 -10.37
CA ILE A 7 9.58 2.46 -8.97
C ILE A 7 8.32 3.24 -8.57
N LYS A 8 7.35 2.55 -8.02
CA LYS A 8 6.05 3.15 -7.73
C LYS A 8 5.95 3.49 -6.26
N PRO A 9 5.55 4.71 -5.91
CA PRO A 9 5.36 5.04 -4.49
C PRO A 9 4.17 4.29 -3.93
N ILE A 10 4.33 3.80 -2.70
CA ILE A 10 3.28 3.07 -2.02
C ILE A 10 3.21 3.50 -0.56
N VAL A 11 2.00 3.54 -0.02
CA VAL A 11 1.79 3.73 1.41
C VAL A 11 0.99 2.55 1.95
N ILE A 12 1.15 2.29 3.24
CA ILE A 12 0.48 1.21 3.94
C ILE A 12 -0.50 1.84 4.92
N VAL A 13 -1.77 1.51 4.79
CA VAL A 13 -2.79 1.96 5.73
C VAL A 13 -2.86 0.97 6.87
N GLY A 14 -2.60 1.45 8.09
CA GLY A 14 -2.56 0.62 9.29
C GLY A 14 -1.14 0.28 9.68
N ALA A 15 -0.70 0.80 10.83
CA ALA A 15 0.68 0.64 11.29
C ALA A 15 0.83 -0.40 12.40
N GLY A 16 -0.16 -1.27 12.57
CA GLY A 16 -0.06 -2.37 13.53
C GLY A 16 0.71 -3.56 12.96
N GLY A 17 0.50 -4.74 13.57
CA GLY A 17 1.22 -5.95 13.16
C GLY A 17 1.02 -6.30 11.70
N MET A 18 -0.23 -6.21 11.21
CA MET A 18 -0.51 -6.50 9.81
C MET A 18 0.17 -5.49 8.88
N GLY A 19 0.31 -4.24 9.31
CA GLY A 19 1.03 -3.24 8.53
C GLY A 19 2.49 -3.60 8.37
N ARG A 20 3.13 -4.06 9.44
CA ARG A 20 4.53 -4.47 9.36
C ARG A 20 4.70 -5.73 8.52
N ASP A 21 3.78 -6.67 8.62
CA ASP A 21 3.80 -7.85 7.75
C ASP A 21 3.69 -7.44 6.28
N THR A 22 2.84 -6.45 5.99
CA THR A 22 2.71 -5.92 4.64
C THR A 22 3.99 -5.22 4.19
N GLN A 23 4.63 -4.47 5.07
CA GLN A 23 5.92 -3.85 4.78
C GLN A 23 6.95 -4.92 4.39
N TRP A 24 7.06 -6.00 5.18
CA TRP A 24 7.99 -7.07 4.87
C TRP A 24 7.67 -7.73 3.54
N LEU A 25 6.40 -7.90 3.23
CA LEU A 25 5.99 -8.45 1.94
C LEU A 25 6.45 -7.55 0.79
N ILE A 26 6.27 -6.24 0.90
CA ILE A 26 6.71 -5.31 -0.13
C ILE A 26 8.23 -5.38 -0.28
N GLU A 27 8.95 -5.46 0.84
CA GLU A 27 10.40 -5.56 0.81
C GLU A 27 10.86 -6.86 0.13
N ARG A 28 10.15 -7.96 0.35
CA ARG A 28 10.46 -9.21 -0.34
C ARG A 28 10.19 -9.12 -1.84
N ILE A 29 9.10 -8.45 -2.21
CA ILE A 29 8.82 -8.22 -3.64
C ILE A 29 9.97 -7.42 -4.26
N ASN A 30 10.43 -6.39 -3.56
CA ASN A 30 11.50 -5.54 -4.06
C ASN A 30 12.84 -6.27 -4.17
N GLU A 31 13.07 -7.30 -3.34
CA GLU A 31 14.29 -8.11 -3.45
C GLU A 31 14.35 -8.88 -4.76
N GLU A 32 13.18 -9.34 -5.23
CA GLU A 32 13.13 -10.06 -6.50
C GLU A 32 13.22 -9.09 -7.67
N GLU A 33 12.46 -8.02 -7.60
CA GLU A 33 12.47 -6.98 -8.63
C GLU A 33 12.05 -5.66 -7.98
N PRO A 34 12.91 -4.65 -7.96
CA PRO A 34 12.55 -3.36 -7.38
C PRO A 34 11.30 -2.79 -8.04
N THR A 35 10.23 -2.69 -7.28
CA THR A 35 8.91 -2.34 -7.79
C THR A 35 8.31 -1.14 -7.06
N TYR A 36 8.49 -1.07 -5.74
CA TYR A 36 7.82 -0.07 -4.92
C TYR A 36 8.80 0.70 -4.07
N GLU A 37 8.47 1.96 -3.86
CA GLU A 37 9.13 2.78 -2.85
C GLU A 37 8.13 3.02 -1.72
N ILE A 38 8.40 2.49 -0.53
CA ILE A 38 7.52 2.69 0.62
C ILE A 38 7.75 4.09 1.13
N LEU A 39 6.72 4.94 1.04
CA LEU A 39 6.81 6.30 1.54
C LEU A 39 6.54 6.36 3.05
N GLY A 40 5.70 5.48 3.56
CA GLY A 40 5.37 5.46 4.97
C GLY A 40 4.02 4.83 5.22
N TYR A 41 3.51 5.08 6.42
CA TYR A 41 2.25 4.54 6.90
C TYR A 41 1.20 5.63 7.00
N ILE A 42 -0.05 5.21 6.83
CA ILE A 42 -1.23 6.05 7.08
C ILE A 42 -1.95 5.45 8.27
N ASP A 43 -2.12 6.21 9.34
CA ASP A 43 -2.80 5.71 10.53
C ASP A 43 -3.35 6.90 11.33
N ASP A 44 -4.67 6.95 11.47
CA ASP A 44 -5.33 8.04 12.21
C ASP A 44 -5.04 7.98 13.70
N GLY A 45 -4.66 6.83 14.21
CA GLY A 45 -4.45 6.62 15.64
C GLY A 45 -3.03 6.86 16.12
N ILE A 46 -2.11 7.20 15.22
CA ILE A 46 -0.70 7.40 15.58
C ILE A 46 -0.26 8.78 15.13
N GLN A 47 0.50 9.45 15.96
CA GLN A 47 0.93 10.82 15.69
C GLN A 47 1.78 10.88 14.42
N GLN A 48 1.46 11.86 13.58
CA GLN A 48 2.21 12.11 12.36
C GLN A 48 3.68 12.38 12.70
N GLY A 49 4.57 11.79 11.92
CA GLY A 49 6.00 11.92 12.13
C GLY A 49 6.61 10.81 12.97
N SER A 50 5.78 10.01 13.66
CA SER A 50 6.30 8.83 14.36
C SER A 50 6.91 7.87 13.36
N ILE A 51 7.94 7.13 13.80
CA ILE A 51 8.64 6.19 12.92
C ILE A 51 8.24 4.77 13.31
N ILE A 52 7.78 4.00 12.35
CA ILE A 52 7.39 2.61 12.53
C ILE A 52 8.28 1.77 11.64
N ASP A 53 9.16 1.00 12.28
CA ASP A 53 10.05 0.06 11.59
C ASP A 53 10.79 0.71 10.42
N GLY A 54 11.28 1.93 10.66
CA GLY A 54 12.08 2.68 9.69
C GLY A 54 11.31 3.62 8.77
N TYR A 55 9.97 3.63 8.83
CA TYR A 55 9.16 4.46 7.97
C TYR A 55 8.26 5.39 8.77
N PRO A 56 8.02 6.61 8.28
CA PRO A 56 7.24 7.58 9.05
C PRO A 56 5.74 7.34 8.90
N ILE A 57 5.00 7.82 9.90
CA ILE A 57 3.57 8.03 9.76
C ILE A 57 3.39 9.32 8.98
N LEU A 58 2.85 9.23 7.78
CA LEU A 58 2.68 10.39 6.91
C LEU A 58 1.47 11.23 7.30
N GLY A 59 0.50 10.60 7.93
CA GLY A 59 -0.72 11.26 8.37
C GLY A 59 -1.83 10.23 8.50
N GLY A 60 -3.06 10.73 8.60
CA GLY A 60 -4.24 9.89 8.62
C GLY A 60 -4.89 9.80 7.24
N MET A 61 -6.13 9.34 7.22
CA MET A 61 -6.84 9.13 5.94
C MET A 61 -6.97 10.40 5.12
N LYS A 62 -6.93 11.55 5.76
CA LYS A 62 -6.98 12.82 5.05
C LYS A 62 -5.85 12.97 4.05
N TYR A 63 -4.67 12.43 4.38
CA TYR A 63 -3.53 12.44 3.46
C TYR A 63 -3.91 11.80 2.13
N LEU A 64 -4.63 10.68 2.19
CA LEU A 64 -5.06 9.97 0.98
C LEU A 64 -6.19 10.68 0.26
N GLU A 65 -7.14 11.22 1.03
CA GLU A 65 -8.27 11.91 0.42
C GLU A 65 -7.82 13.15 -0.35
N GLU A 66 -6.75 13.78 0.09
CA GLU A 66 -6.24 15.02 -0.49
C GLU A 66 -5.03 14.83 -1.41
N TYR A 67 -4.59 13.60 -1.61
CA TYR A 67 -3.43 13.36 -2.44
C TYR A 67 -3.73 13.78 -3.89
N ASP A 68 -2.93 14.71 -4.42
CA ASP A 68 -3.20 15.28 -5.73
C ASP A 68 -1.96 15.37 -6.61
N LYS A 69 -0.92 14.60 -6.31
CA LYS A 69 0.29 14.62 -7.13
C LYS A 69 0.05 13.91 -8.45
N GLU A 70 0.82 14.31 -9.45
CA GLU A 70 0.71 13.76 -10.78
C GLU A 70 0.98 12.26 -10.82
N GLN A 71 1.98 11.81 -10.09
CA GLN A 71 2.27 10.39 -9.99
C GLN A 71 1.25 9.73 -9.08
N LYS A 72 0.59 8.69 -9.57
CA LYS A 72 -0.39 7.97 -8.77
C LYS A 72 0.28 7.27 -7.60
N LEU A 73 -0.45 7.20 -6.49
CA LEU A 73 0.03 6.59 -5.27
C LEU A 73 -0.65 5.24 -5.06
N ALA A 74 0.16 4.20 -4.88
CA ALA A 74 -0.34 2.88 -4.54
C ALA A 74 -0.71 2.83 -3.06
N VAL A 75 -1.82 2.19 -2.74
CA VAL A 75 -2.31 2.09 -1.36
C VAL A 75 -2.55 0.64 -1.00
N ALA A 76 -1.94 0.19 0.08
CA ALA A 76 -2.15 -1.14 0.62
C ALA A 76 -2.89 -1.02 1.95
N PHE A 77 -4.06 -1.64 2.04
CA PHE A 77 -4.87 -1.59 3.26
C PHE A 77 -4.53 -2.78 4.14
N ALA A 78 -3.71 -2.55 5.16
CA ALA A 78 -3.27 -3.58 6.09
C ALA A 78 -4.16 -3.55 7.34
N ILE A 79 -5.45 -3.72 7.13
CA ILE A 79 -6.47 -3.66 8.17
C ILE A 79 -7.16 -5.01 8.25
N GLY A 80 -7.07 -5.66 9.41
CA GLY A 80 -7.65 -6.99 9.58
C GLY A 80 -9.17 -7.00 9.66
N ASN A 81 -9.77 -5.95 10.22
CA ASN A 81 -11.21 -5.88 10.34
C ASN A 81 -11.83 -5.51 8.99
N ALA A 82 -12.64 -6.39 8.44
CA ALA A 82 -13.18 -6.21 7.10
C ALA A 82 -14.10 -4.98 6.99
N LYS A 83 -14.89 -4.71 8.03
CA LYS A 83 -15.79 -3.56 8.00
C LYS A 83 -15.02 -2.24 8.05
N VAL A 84 -14.00 -2.19 8.89
CA VAL A 84 -13.15 -0.99 8.96
C VAL A 84 -12.44 -0.79 7.63
N ARG A 85 -11.87 -1.86 7.08
CA ARG A 85 -11.17 -1.77 5.79
C ARG A 85 -12.12 -1.25 4.71
N GLU A 86 -13.34 -1.76 4.66
CA GLU A 86 -14.31 -1.31 3.66
C GLU A 86 -14.59 0.18 3.77
N LYS A 87 -14.77 0.67 5.01
CA LYS A 87 -15.01 2.10 5.22
C LYS A 87 -13.84 2.95 4.72
N LEU A 88 -12.62 2.49 5.00
CA LEU A 88 -11.43 3.25 4.59
C LEU A 88 -11.25 3.22 3.08
N VAL A 89 -11.52 2.07 2.46
CA VAL A 89 -11.48 1.95 1.00
C VAL A 89 -12.47 2.91 0.36
N LEU A 90 -13.70 2.95 0.90
CA LEU A 90 -14.72 3.84 0.34
C LEU A 90 -14.33 5.31 0.44
N ARG A 91 -13.61 5.69 1.47
CA ARG A 91 -13.12 7.06 1.59
C ARG A 91 -12.10 7.42 0.51
N CYS A 92 -11.37 6.43 0.03
CA CYS A 92 -10.33 6.65 -0.98
C CYS A 92 -10.85 6.62 -2.41
N LEU A 93 -11.93 5.89 -2.67
CA LEU A 93 -12.41 5.66 -4.04
C LEU A 93 -12.67 6.94 -4.84
N PRO A 94 -13.17 8.05 -4.25
CA PRO A 94 -13.35 9.26 -5.05
C PRO A 94 -12.06 9.88 -5.57
N ASN A 95 -10.91 9.50 -5.03
CA ASN A 95 -9.64 10.09 -5.46
C ASN A 95 -9.02 9.28 -6.60
N PRO A 96 -9.02 9.81 -7.84
CA PRO A 96 -8.49 9.07 -8.99
C PRO A 96 -6.96 8.97 -9.00
N ASN A 97 -6.28 9.66 -8.08
CA ASN A 97 -4.82 9.64 -8.02
C ASN A 97 -4.29 8.49 -7.17
N LEU A 98 -5.18 7.64 -6.65
CA LEU A 98 -4.81 6.46 -5.88
C LEU A 98 -5.10 5.21 -6.70
N TRP A 99 -4.33 4.14 -6.44
CA TRP A 99 -4.60 2.85 -7.05
C TRP A 99 -4.23 1.75 -6.05
N TYR A 100 -4.70 0.54 -6.31
CA TYR A 100 -4.68 -0.53 -5.30
C TYR A 100 -4.04 -1.77 -5.90
N PRO A 101 -2.71 -1.93 -5.75
CA PRO A 101 -2.04 -3.10 -6.32
C PRO A 101 -2.35 -4.36 -5.55
N ASN A 102 -2.24 -5.49 -6.22
CA ASN A 102 -2.20 -6.77 -5.54
C ASN A 102 -0.76 -7.04 -5.13
N LEU A 103 -0.55 -7.29 -3.85
CA LEU A 103 0.76 -7.58 -3.31
C LEU A 103 0.88 -9.08 -3.10
N ILE A 104 1.66 -9.72 -3.93
CA ILE A 104 1.78 -11.17 -3.95
C ILE A 104 3.21 -11.54 -3.58
N ASP A 105 3.36 -12.37 -2.54
CA ASP A 105 4.68 -12.83 -2.13
C ASP A 105 5.33 -13.60 -3.28
N PRO A 106 6.62 -13.40 -3.53
CA PRO A 106 7.30 -14.08 -4.63
C PRO A 106 7.22 -15.61 -4.56
N SER A 107 7.00 -16.17 -3.36
CA SER A 107 6.87 -17.62 -3.20
C SER A 107 5.52 -18.16 -3.65
N VAL A 108 4.53 -17.29 -3.89
CA VAL A 108 3.19 -17.72 -4.26
C VAL A 108 3.13 -18.01 -5.75
N ILE A 109 2.61 -19.18 -6.07
CA ILE A 109 2.41 -19.59 -7.47
C ILE A 109 0.96 -19.30 -7.81
N THR A 110 0.74 -18.46 -8.83
CA THR A 110 -0.61 -18.14 -9.27
C THR A 110 -0.86 -18.76 -10.64
N SER A 111 -2.07 -19.29 -10.82
CA SER A 111 -2.50 -19.82 -12.10
C SER A 111 -3.06 -18.70 -12.96
N GLN A 112 -2.89 -18.82 -14.28
CA GLN A 112 -3.50 -17.87 -15.21
C GLN A 112 -5.02 -17.88 -15.13
N ARG A 113 -5.59 -18.93 -14.55
CA ARG A 113 -7.05 -19.02 -14.41
C ARG A 113 -7.56 -18.35 -13.15
N VAL A 114 -6.68 -17.93 -12.27
CA VAL A 114 -7.07 -17.26 -11.04
C VAL A 114 -7.21 -15.77 -11.34
N HIS A 115 -8.37 -15.25 -11.05
CA HIS A 115 -8.62 -13.82 -11.17
C HIS A 115 -8.47 -13.17 -9.82
N LEU A 116 -7.54 -12.24 -9.73
CA LEU A 116 -7.35 -11.45 -8.53
C LEU A 116 -7.99 -10.09 -8.74
N GLY A 117 -8.81 -9.65 -7.80
CA GLY A 117 -9.30 -8.28 -7.81
C GLY A 117 -8.18 -7.30 -7.50
N GLN A 118 -8.54 -6.13 -7.03
CA GLN A 118 -7.57 -5.12 -6.63
C GLN A 118 -7.32 -5.18 -5.14
N GLY A 119 -6.11 -4.82 -4.72
CA GLY A 119 -5.80 -4.60 -3.33
C GLY A 119 -5.63 -5.86 -2.50
N ASN A 120 -5.41 -7.01 -3.12
CA ASN A 120 -5.16 -8.23 -2.38
C ASN A 120 -3.74 -8.27 -1.85
N ILE A 121 -3.59 -8.81 -0.64
CA ILE A 121 -2.29 -9.02 -0.01
C ILE A 121 -2.16 -10.53 0.20
N ILE A 122 -1.22 -11.13 -0.49
CA ILE A 122 -1.01 -12.59 -0.47
C ILE A 122 0.46 -12.90 -0.06
#